data_944699424f042157ec6ef94d8efd399b
#
_entry.id   944699424f042157ec6ef94d8efd399b
#
_cell.length_a   1.000
_cell.length_b   1.000
_cell.length_c   1.000
_cell.angle_alpha   90.00
_cell.angle_beta   90.00
_cell.angle_gamma   90.00
#
_symmetry.space_group_name_H-M   'P 1'
#
loop_
_entity.id
_entity.type
_entity.pdbx_description
1 polymer ?
#
loop_
_entity_poly.entity_id
_entity_poly.type
_entity_poly.pdbx_seq_one_letter_code
_entity_poly.pdbx_strand_id
1 'polypeptide(L)'
;MIEFLVRRAVISAVTLLLISLIVFTGVRMIPGDPARVLAGTEADAAGLEEIREKYGLNAPLPAQYLRWLGLAATGDFGESIRTRTSVAWMVATKLPITIELTVLSLLVAVAIAIPAGVVAAVRRNTAWDVLASGVSLCGVSVPNFWLGIMLILLVSVRFGWLPASGFVPLAEDPVGNLKRMLMPALVLGTGLAAVLMRQTRNAMIEVLSADYVRTARAKGLAQRAVVVRHALRNGLIPVVTILGLQMGALMGGAVVTEQIFVLPGFGRLIVEAVFTRDYPVVQGVVLITASSYVLINLLVDLSYSVLNPRIRIRGAADGG
;
A
#
# COMPACT_ATOMS: atom_id res chain seq x y z
N MET A 1 -18.24 10.78 18.20
CA MET A 1 -17.81 10.72 16.80
C MET A 1 -16.89 11.87 16.41
N ILE A 2 -17.29 13.11 16.70
CA ILE A 2 -16.44 14.30 16.42
C ILE A 2 -15.10 14.19 17.17
N GLU A 3 -15.12 13.88 18.46
CA GLU A 3 -13.91 13.71 19.27
C GLU A 3 -12.97 12.64 18.72
N PHE A 4 -13.51 11.47 18.29
CA PHE A 4 -12.74 10.44 17.63
C PHE A 4 -12.08 10.94 16.33
N LEU A 5 -12.83 11.66 15.50
CA LEU A 5 -12.32 12.24 14.25
C LEU A 5 -11.23 13.29 14.52
N VAL A 6 -11.45 14.18 15.50
CA VAL A 6 -10.47 15.20 15.87
C VAL A 6 -9.20 14.54 16.40
N ARG A 7 -9.31 13.58 17.32
CA ARG A 7 -8.16 12.85 17.84
C ARG A 7 -7.37 12.15 16.71
N ARG A 8 -8.07 11.51 15.76
CA ARG A 8 -7.42 10.84 14.61
C ARG A 8 -6.76 11.87 13.68
N ALA A 9 -7.40 12.98 13.40
CA ALA A 9 -6.83 14.07 12.59
C ALA A 9 -5.56 14.64 13.23
N VAL A 10 -5.56 14.86 14.55
CA VAL A 10 -4.39 15.34 15.30
C VAL A 10 -3.25 14.33 15.24
N ILE A 11 -3.52 13.03 15.50
CA ILE A 11 -2.51 11.97 15.41
C ILE A 11 -1.94 11.91 13.98
N SER A 12 -2.80 11.98 12.97
CA SER A 12 -2.37 11.97 11.56
C SER A 12 -1.48 13.16 11.22
N ALA A 13 -1.86 14.37 11.68
CA ALA A 13 -1.07 15.58 11.47
C ALA A 13 0.29 15.50 12.15
N VAL A 14 0.35 15.04 13.40
CA VAL A 14 1.61 14.83 14.13
C VAL A 14 2.49 13.80 13.42
N THR A 15 1.90 12.69 12.96
CA THR A 15 2.63 11.65 12.21
C THR A 15 3.23 12.21 10.92
N LEU A 16 2.45 12.97 10.15
CA LEU A 16 2.94 13.59 8.91
C LEU A 16 4.03 14.63 9.18
N LEU A 17 3.91 15.44 10.24
CA LEU A 17 4.96 16.37 10.64
C LEU A 17 6.26 15.64 11.04
N LEU A 18 6.17 14.57 11.81
CA LEU A 18 7.34 13.77 12.18
C LEU A 18 8.01 13.15 10.95
N ILE A 19 7.22 12.56 10.05
CA ILE A 19 7.74 11.97 8.81
C ILE A 19 8.38 13.06 7.94
N SER A 20 7.74 14.20 7.78
CA SER A 20 8.30 15.32 6.99
C SER A 20 9.63 15.80 7.55
N LEU A 21 9.76 15.88 8.88
CA LEU A 21 11.00 16.25 9.55
C LEU A 21 12.12 15.20 9.32
N ILE A 22 11.77 13.91 9.46
CA ILE A 22 12.70 12.80 9.23
C ILE A 22 13.18 12.81 7.78
N VAL A 23 12.28 12.96 6.82
CA VAL A 23 12.62 12.96 5.39
C VAL A 23 13.48 14.16 5.03
N PHE A 24 13.09 15.35 5.51
CA PHE A 24 13.87 16.58 5.29
C PHE A 24 15.29 16.48 5.86
N THR A 25 15.42 15.98 7.10
CA THR A 25 16.69 15.81 7.77
C THR A 25 17.51 14.69 7.12
N GLY A 26 16.87 13.54 6.86
CA GLY A 26 17.55 12.39 6.25
C GLY A 26 18.18 12.69 4.90
N VAL A 27 17.48 13.43 4.04
CA VAL A 27 18.04 13.86 2.75
C VAL A 27 19.27 14.76 2.92
N ARG A 28 19.28 15.62 3.95
CA ARG A 28 20.43 16.51 4.24
C ARG A 28 21.61 15.82 4.93
N MET A 29 21.40 14.66 5.52
CA MET A 29 22.48 13.83 6.08
C MET A 29 23.23 13.04 5.00
N ILE A 30 22.72 12.97 3.78
CA ILE A 30 23.43 12.33 2.67
C ILE A 30 24.68 13.15 2.35
N PRO A 31 25.90 12.55 2.37
CA PRO A 31 27.12 13.30 2.11
C PRO A 31 27.13 13.89 0.70
N GLY A 32 27.34 15.21 0.62
CA GLY A 32 27.35 16.00 -0.61
C GLY A 32 26.70 17.36 -0.41
N ASP A 33 27.18 18.38 -1.13
CA ASP A 33 26.55 19.71 -1.14
C ASP A 33 25.34 19.67 -2.08
N PRO A 34 24.09 19.93 -1.60
CA PRO A 34 22.92 20.02 -2.45
C PRO A 34 23.07 20.98 -3.63
N ALA A 35 23.78 22.09 -3.44
CA ALA A 35 24.04 23.05 -4.50
C ALA A 35 24.89 22.44 -5.63
N ARG A 36 25.90 21.62 -5.29
CA ARG A 36 26.72 20.92 -6.31
C ARG A 36 25.91 19.88 -7.08
N VAL A 37 24.99 19.17 -6.41
CA VAL A 37 24.13 18.20 -7.07
C VAL A 37 23.18 18.90 -8.04
N LEU A 38 22.64 20.07 -7.66
CA LEU A 38 21.77 20.92 -8.49
C LEU A 38 22.50 21.57 -9.67
N ALA A 39 23.73 21.98 -9.44
CA ALA A 39 24.56 22.68 -10.42
C ALA A 39 25.14 21.77 -11.51
N GLY A 40 25.33 20.48 -11.21
CA GLY A 40 26.06 19.54 -12.04
C GLY A 40 27.58 19.68 -11.89
N THR A 41 28.32 18.89 -12.67
CA THR A 41 29.80 18.77 -12.55
C THR A 41 30.58 19.97 -13.10
N GLU A 42 29.96 20.84 -13.86
CA GLU A 42 30.62 21.94 -14.60
C GLU A 42 30.39 23.34 -13.98
N ALA A 43 29.61 23.43 -12.87
CA ALA A 43 29.32 24.73 -12.28
C ALA A 43 30.57 25.34 -11.59
N ASP A 44 30.84 26.58 -11.89
CA ASP A 44 31.83 27.39 -11.21
C ASP A 44 31.35 27.87 -9.83
N ALA A 45 32.22 28.53 -9.07
CA ALA A 45 31.87 28.99 -7.72
C ALA A 45 30.71 30.02 -7.72
N ALA A 46 30.63 30.84 -8.77
CA ALA A 46 29.57 31.85 -8.90
C ALA A 46 28.18 31.21 -9.17
N GLY A 47 28.13 30.22 -10.07
CA GLY A 47 26.91 29.46 -10.36
C GLY A 47 26.44 28.64 -9.16
N LEU A 48 27.36 28.12 -8.33
CA LEU A 48 27.01 27.45 -7.07
C LEU A 48 26.34 28.39 -6.07
N GLU A 49 26.84 29.64 -5.97
CA GLU A 49 26.27 30.62 -5.05
C GLU A 49 24.91 31.10 -5.53
N GLU A 50 24.72 31.31 -6.81
CA GLU A 50 23.41 31.63 -7.40
C GLU A 50 22.35 30.53 -7.10
N ILE A 51 22.74 29.27 -7.20
CA ILE A 51 21.87 28.14 -6.85
C ILE A 51 21.56 28.13 -5.36
N ARG A 52 22.54 28.38 -4.49
CA ARG A 52 22.29 28.46 -3.04
C ARG A 52 21.31 29.57 -2.68
N GLU A 53 21.44 30.73 -3.29
CA GLU A 53 20.49 31.84 -3.10
C GLU A 53 19.09 31.49 -3.64
N LYS A 54 19.01 31.00 -4.87
CA LYS A 54 17.76 30.64 -5.55
C LYS A 54 16.94 29.63 -4.73
N TYR A 55 17.60 28.61 -4.20
CA TYR A 55 16.94 27.56 -3.40
C TYR A 55 16.94 27.82 -1.90
N GLY A 56 17.50 28.94 -1.46
CA GLY A 56 17.54 29.35 -0.05
C GLY A 56 18.38 28.40 0.81
N LEU A 57 19.41 27.79 0.25
CA LEU A 57 20.28 26.82 0.95
C LEU A 57 21.21 27.51 1.98
N ASN A 58 21.38 28.84 1.89
CA ASN A 58 22.13 29.64 2.84
C ASN A 58 21.33 29.98 4.11
N ALA A 59 20.01 29.74 4.11
CA ALA A 59 19.18 29.98 5.28
C ALA A 59 19.42 28.95 6.39
N PRO A 60 19.15 29.25 7.67
CA PRO A 60 19.17 28.25 8.75
C PRO A 60 18.25 27.07 8.45
N LEU A 61 18.64 25.84 8.83
CA LEU A 61 17.88 24.62 8.56
C LEU A 61 16.38 24.69 8.97
N PRO A 62 16.01 25.28 10.12
CA PRO A 62 14.59 25.43 10.48
C PRO A 62 13.81 26.29 9.48
N ALA A 63 14.42 27.36 8.96
CA ALA A 63 13.77 28.22 7.96
C ALA A 63 13.60 27.51 6.62
N GLN A 64 14.61 26.72 6.20
CA GLN A 64 14.52 25.89 5.01
C GLN A 64 13.41 24.84 5.15
N TYR A 65 13.29 24.21 6.31
CA TYR A 65 12.23 23.22 6.60
C TYR A 65 10.85 23.83 6.51
N LEU A 66 10.61 24.96 7.20
CA LEU A 66 9.31 25.63 7.19
C LEU A 66 8.91 26.09 5.79
N ARG A 67 9.86 26.63 5.02
CA ARG A 67 9.62 26.99 3.60
C ARG A 67 9.22 25.79 2.77
N TRP A 68 10.01 24.71 2.86
CA TRP A 68 9.72 23.46 2.13
C TRP A 68 8.38 22.85 2.54
N LEU A 69 8.08 22.81 3.84
CA LEU A 69 6.81 22.28 4.35
C LEU A 69 5.63 23.12 3.86
N GLY A 70 5.76 24.46 3.84
CA GLY A 70 4.74 25.35 3.30
C GLY A 70 4.44 25.12 1.83
N LEU A 71 5.48 24.96 1.00
CA LEU A 71 5.34 24.60 -0.41
C LEU A 71 4.70 23.20 -0.58
N ALA A 72 5.17 22.21 0.15
CA ALA A 72 4.62 20.88 0.11
C ALA A 72 3.14 20.82 0.50
N ALA A 73 2.72 21.64 1.47
CA ALA A 73 1.31 21.76 1.89
C ALA A 73 0.40 22.36 0.79
N THR A 74 0.95 23.14 -0.13
CA THR A 74 0.23 23.65 -1.32
C THR A 74 0.33 22.75 -2.54
N GLY A 75 1.01 21.58 -2.41
CA GLY A 75 1.19 20.61 -3.50
C GLY A 75 2.42 20.88 -4.38
N ASP A 76 3.24 21.85 -4.03
CA ASP A 76 4.51 22.12 -4.69
C ASP A 76 5.65 21.37 -3.99
N PHE A 77 6.09 20.27 -4.60
CA PHE A 77 7.22 19.45 -4.13
C PHE A 77 8.55 19.82 -4.80
N GLY A 78 8.56 20.89 -5.59
CA GLY A 78 9.71 21.32 -6.38
C GLY A 78 9.86 20.55 -7.69
N GLU A 79 11.04 20.68 -8.29
CA GLU A 79 11.41 20.06 -9.55
C GLU A 79 12.50 19.01 -9.35
N SER A 80 12.44 17.94 -10.15
CA SER A 80 13.52 16.95 -10.27
C SER A 80 14.82 17.63 -10.67
N ILE A 81 15.90 17.34 -9.96
CA ILE A 81 17.23 17.85 -10.27
C ILE A 81 17.70 17.32 -11.64
N ARG A 82 17.36 16.08 -11.94
CA ARG A 82 17.79 15.36 -13.13
C ARG A 82 16.99 15.71 -14.38
N THR A 83 15.67 15.67 -14.27
CA THR A 83 14.79 15.79 -15.44
C THR A 83 14.20 17.18 -15.61
N ARG A 84 14.38 18.08 -14.61
CA ARG A 84 13.76 19.42 -14.57
C ARG A 84 12.24 19.40 -14.68
N THR A 85 11.63 18.25 -14.34
CA THR A 85 10.18 18.04 -14.36
C THR A 85 9.63 18.24 -12.97
N SER A 86 8.43 18.81 -12.84
CA SER A 86 7.73 18.96 -11.57
C SER A 86 7.54 17.60 -10.88
N VAL A 87 7.90 17.51 -9.59
CA VAL A 87 7.72 16.31 -8.78
C VAL A 87 6.24 15.97 -8.67
N ALA A 88 5.37 16.97 -8.53
CA ALA A 88 3.92 16.76 -8.48
C ALA A 88 3.39 16.07 -9.75
N TRP A 89 3.88 16.47 -10.92
CA TRP A 89 3.54 15.82 -12.19
C TRP A 89 4.06 14.38 -12.25
N MET A 90 5.31 14.15 -11.84
CA MET A 90 5.89 12.78 -11.79
C MET A 90 5.05 11.86 -10.92
N VAL A 91 4.62 12.35 -9.76
CA VAL A 91 3.74 11.60 -8.85
C VAL A 91 2.38 11.35 -9.48
N ALA A 92 1.73 12.39 -10.01
CA ALA A 92 0.41 12.27 -10.62
C ALA A 92 0.35 11.25 -11.76
N THR A 93 1.46 11.08 -12.50
CA THR A 93 1.56 10.10 -13.60
C THR A 93 1.92 8.69 -13.14
N LYS A 94 2.66 8.54 -12.03
CA LYS A 94 3.17 7.23 -11.56
C LYS A 94 2.28 6.59 -10.48
N LEU A 95 1.70 7.40 -9.61
CA LEU A 95 0.85 6.93 -8.51
C LEU A 95 -0.36 6.10 -8.97
N PRO A 96 -1.10 6.47 -10.04
CA PRO A 96 -2.22 5.67 -10.52
C PRO A 96 -1.83 4.23 -10.89
N ILE A 97 -0.63 4.01 -11.41
CA ILE A 97 -0.13 2.68 -11.80
C ILE A 97 0.04 1.79 -10.56
N THR A 98 0.62 2.33 -9.50
CA THR A 98 0.77 1.61 -8.22
C THR A 98 -0.57 1.37 -7.55
N ILE A 99 -1.52 2.32 -7.63
CA ILE A 99 -2.89 2.14 -7.14
C ILE A 99 -3.58 1.01 -7.89
N GLU A 100 -3.49 0.99 -9.21
CA GLU A 100 -4.05 -0.06 -10.06
C GLU A 100 -3.49 -1.44 -9.69
N LEU A 101 -2.17 -1.55 -9.57
CA LEU A 101 -1.50 -2.78 -9.14
C LEU A 101 -1.97 -3.20 -7.74
N THR A 102 -2.08 -2.25 -6.81
CA THR A 102 -2.57 -2.51 -5.45
C THR A 102 -3.99 -3.06 -5.46
N VAL A 103 -4.90 -2.43 -6.20
CA VAL A 103 -6.31 -2.87 -6.31
C VAL A 103 -6.39 -4.27 -6.92
N LEU A 104 -5.70 -4.52 -8.03
CA LEU A 104 -5.69 -5.85 -8.66
C LEU A 104 -5.10 -6.92 -7.72
N SER A 105 -4.05 -6.61 -6.99
CA SER A 105 -3.46 -7.52 -5.99
C SER A 105 -4.41 -7.84 -4.85
N LEU A 106 -5.15 -6.85 -4.36
CA LEU A 106 -6.18 -7.05 -3.33
C LEU A 106 -7.34 -7.89 -3.86
N LEU A 107 -7.77 -7.69 -5.10
CA LEU A 107 -8.81 -8.50 -5.73
C LEU A 107 -8.37 -9.97 -5.83
N VAL A 108 -7.14 -10.23 -6.27
CA VAL A 108 -6.55 -11.59 -6.30
C VAL A 108 -6.52 -12.17 -4.88
N ALA A 109 -6.04 -11.41 -3.90
CA ALA A 109 -5.96 -11.87 -2.52
C ALA A 109 -7.34 -12.26 -1.96
N VAL A 110 -8.34 -11.42 -2.16
CA VAL A 110 -9.73 -11.65 -1.71
C VAL A 110 -10.34 -12.86 -2.41
N ALA A 111 -10.16 -12.97 -3.73
CA ALA A 111 -10.70 -14.07 -4.53
C ALA A 111 -10.14 -15.44 -4.10
N ILE A 112 -8.91 -15.49 -3.60
CA ILE A 112 -8.28 -16.71 -3.10
C ILE A 112 -8.58 -16.92 -1.61
N ALA A 113 -8.33 -15.89 -0.78
CA ALA A 113 -8.32 -16.02 0.66
C ALA A 113 -9.70 -16.28 1.27
N ILE A 114 -10.73 -15.56 0.82
CA ILE A 114 -12.06 -15.70 1.41
C ILE A 114 -12.65 -17.10 1.16
N PRO A 115 -12.71 -17.62 -0.08
CA PRO A 115 -13.23 -18.97 -0.30
C PRO A 115 -12.39 -20.03 0.43
N ALA A 116 -11.06 -19.96 0.35
CA ALA A 116 -10.18 -20.92 1.00
C ALA A 116 -10.31 -20.89 2.54
N GLY A 117 -10.36 -19.71 3.15
CA GLY A 117 -10.53 -19.53 4.59
C GLY A 117 -11.89 -20.03 5.10
N VAL A 118 -12.97 -19.74 4.34
CA VAL A 118 -14.32 -20.24 4.67
C VAL A 118 -14.36 -21.76 4.58
N VAL A 119 -13.83 -22.36 3.51
CA VAL A 119 -13.80 -23.84 3.35
C VAL A 119 -12.99 -24.47 4.48
N ALA A 120 -11.83 -23.94 4.83
CA ALA A 120 -10.99 -24.40 5.93
C ALA A 120 -11.72 -24.32 7.28
N ALA A 121 -12.47 -23.24 7.54
CA ALA A 121 -13.22 -23.06 8.78
C ALA A 121 -14.43 -24.02 8.89
N VAL A 122 -15.19 -24.16 7.80
CA VAL A 122 -16.38 -25.04 7.76
C VAL A 122 -15.97 -26.52 7.86
N ARG A 123 -14.83 -26.89 7.29
CA ARG A 123 -14.27 -28.24 7.30
C ARG A 123 -13.10 -28.35 8.26
N ARG A 124 -13.19 -27.72 9.42
CA ARG A 124 -12.15 -27.71 10.45
C ARG A 124 -11.68 -29.12 10.80
N ASN A 125 -10.37 -29.30 11.00
CA ASN A 125 -9.70 -30.58 11.33
C ASN A 125 -9.85 -31.67 10.25
N THR A 126 -10.17 -31.32 9.02
CA THR A 126 -10.16 -32.23 7.87
C THR A 126 -8.94 -31.97 6.97
N ALA A 127 -8.72 -32.86 5.98
CA ALA A 127 -7.66 -32.68 4.98
C ALA A 127 -7.74 -31.32 4.25
N TRP A 128 -8.93 -30.78 4.03
CA TRP A 128 -9.13 -29.48 3.41
C TRP A 128 -8.58 -28.34 4.26
N ASP A 129 -8.76 -28.41 5.57
CA ASP A 129 -8.22 -27.44 6.52
C ASP A 129 -6.69 -27.51 6.56
N VAL A 130 -6.13 -28.70 6.63
CA VAL A 130 -4.68 -28.94 6.64
C VAL A 130 -4.06 -28.45 5.33
N LEU A 131 -4.67 -28.79 4.18
CA LEU A 131 -4.18 -28.37 2.87
C LEU A 131 -4.21 -26.86 2.71
N ALA A 132 -5.34 -26.20 3.02
CA ALA A 132 -5.48 -24.76 2.92
C ALA A 132 -4.48 -24.04 3.85
N SER A 133 -4.29 -24.52 5.07
CA SER A 133 -3.32 -23.96 6.02
C SER A 133 -1.87 -24.18 5.55
N GLY A 134 -1.57 -25.34 5.01
CA GLY A 134 -0.25 -25.66 4.44
C GLY A 134 0.09 -24.79 3.22
N VAL A 135 -0.85 -24.64 2.29
CA VAL A 135 -0.69 -23.75 1.11
C VAL A 135 -0.50 -22.30 1.56
N SER A 136 -1.25 -21.86 2.58
CA SER A 136 -1.07 -20.53 3.15
C SER A 136 0.33 -20.34 3.75
N LEU A 137 0.83 -21.33 4.48
CA LEU A 137 2.16 -21.26 5.08
C LEU A 137 3.24 -21.20 3.99
N CYS A 138 3.14 -22.02 2.94
CA CYS A 138 4.02 -21.96 1.78
C CYS A 138 3.95 -20.59 1.09
N GLY A 139 2.74 -20.02 0.92
CA GLY A 139 2.55 -18.72 0.30
C GLY A 139 3.21 -17.55 1.05
N VAL A 140 3.28 -17.62 2.38
CA VAL A 140 4.02 -16.62 3.17
C VAL A 140 5.54 -16.83 3.08
N SER A 141 5.99 -18.08 2.91
CA SER A 141 7.40 -18.41 2.92
C SER A 141 8.10 -18.16 1.59
N VAL A 142 7.36 -18.10 0.49
CA VAL A 142 7.92 -17.84 -0.84
C VAL A 142 8.17 -16.35 -1.03
N PRO A 143 9.41 -15.93 -1.32
CA PRO A 143 9.71 -14.51 -1.57
C PRO A 143 9.01 -14.02 -2.84
N ASN A 144 8.35 -12.85 -2.77
CA ASN A 144 7.63 -12.26 -3.91
C ASN A 144 8.51 -12.08 -5.15
N PHE A 145 9.76 -11.65 -4.96
CA PHE A 145 10.68 -11.48 -6.09
C PHE A 145 11.00 -12.80 -6.80
N TRP A 146 11.18 -13.89 -6.05
CA TRP A 146 11.43 -15.20 -6.60
C TRP A 146 10.22 -15.70 -7.38
N LEU A 147 9.02 -15.56 -6.81
CA LEU A 147 7.76 -15.93 -7.48
C LEU A 147 7.58 -15.13 -8.79
N GLY A 148 7.89 -13.82 -8.76
CA GLY A 148 7.84 -12.97 -9.95
C GLY A 148 8.75 -13.46 -11.09
N ILE A 149 10.02 -13.77 -10.77
CA ILE A 149 10.98 -14.30 -11.74
C ILE A 149 10.53 -15.66 -12.29
N MET A 150 10.02 -16.56 -11.43
CA MET A 150 9.50 -17.85 -11.85
C MET A 150 8.28 -17.73 -12.76
N LEU A 151 7.35 -16.80 -12.45
CA LEU A 151 6.20 -16.54 -13.33
C LEU A 151 6.65 -16.00 -14.69
N ILE A 152 7.59 -15.05 -14.73
CA ILE A 152 8.13 -14.55 -16.00
C ILE A 152 8.74 -15.70 -16.80
N LEU A 153 9.58 -16.52 -16.17
CA LEU A 153 10.25 -17.64 -16.84
C LEU A 153 9.25 -18.66 -17.40
N LEU A 154 8.27 -19.06 -16.60
CA LEU A 154 7.32 -20.10 -17.00
C LEU A 154 6.24 -19.53 -17.93
N VAL A 155 5.56 -18.46 -17.52
CA VAL A 155 4.34 -17.99 -18.22
C VAL A 155 4.69 -17.16 -19.45
N SER A 156 5.73 -16.31 -19.37
CA SER A 156 6.11 -15.45 -20.47
C SER A 156 7.14 -16.10 -21.41
N VAL A 157 8.25 -16.57 -20.86
CA VAL A 157 9.37 -17.06 -21.68
C VAL A 157 9.08 -18.48 -22.21
N ARG A 158 8.62 -19.40 -21.34
CA ARG A 158 8.42 -20.80 -21.74
C ARG A 158 7.13 -20.99 -22.54
N PHE A 159 6.04 -20.41 -22.10
CA PHE A 159 4.71 -20.62 -22.73
C PHE A 159 4.26 -19.49 -23.64
N GLY A 160 4.83 -18.26 -23.53
CA GLY A 160 4.45 -17.12 -24.36
C GLY A 160 3.02 -16.61 -24.11
N TRP A 161 2.42 -16.93 -22.94
CA TRP A 161 1.02 -16.57 -22.67
C TRP A 161 0.81 -15.11 -22.32
N LEU A 162 1.74 -14.55 -21.53
CA LEU A 162 1.65 -13.17 -21.05
C LEU A 162 2.96 -12.42 -21.28
N PRO A 163 2.94 -11.10 -21.49
CA PRO A 163 4.15 -10.28 -21.61
C PRO A 163 4.98 -10.33 -20.32
N ALA A 164 6.30 -10.39 -20.44
CA ALA A 164 7.23 -10.45 -19.31
C ALA A 164 7.25 -9.14 -18.52
N SER A 165 7.04 -7.99 -19.17
CA SER A 165 7.23 -6.67 -18.56
C SER A 165 6.51 -5.58 -19.36
N GLY A 166 6.54 -4.34 -18.83
CA GLY A 166 6.01 -3.16 -19.45
C GLY A 166 4.61 -2.80 -18.96
N PHE A 167 4.14 -1.65 -19.38
CA PHE A 167 2.86 -1.07 -18.99
C PHE A 167 2.15 -0.49 -20.22
N VAL A 168 0.83 -0.60 -20.24
CA VAL A 168 -0.06 0.10 -21.17
C VAL A 168 -1.20 0.67 -20.33
N PRO A 169 -1.55 1.96 -20.52
CA PRO A 169 -2.66 2.56 -19.77
C PRO A 169 -3.98 1.82 -19.97
N LEU A 170 -4.73 1.64 -18.88
CA LEU A 170 -6.04 0.97 -18.92
C LEU A 170 -7.02 1.65 -19.87
N ALA A 171 -6.93 2.97 -20.02
CA ALA A 171 -7.79 3.76 -20.90
C ALA A 171 -7.47 3.57 -22.39
N GLU A 172 -6.24 3.16 -22.74
CA GLU A 172 -5.81 2.97 -24.14
C GLU A 172 -6.07 1.55 -24.63
N ASP A 173 -5.68 0.55 -23.84
CA ASP A 173 -5.88 -0.87 -24.16
C ASP A 173 -6.14 -1.67 -22.86
N PRO A 174 -7.41 -1.83 -22.47
CA PRO A 174 -7.76 -2.58 -21.26
C PRO A 174 -7.26 -4.03 -21.25
N VAL A 175 -7.27 -4.70 -22.40
CA VAL A 175 -6.83 -6.09 -22.51
C VAL A 175 -5.31 -6.19 -22.42
N GLY A 176 -4.59 -5.32 -23.11
CA GLY A 176 -3.14 -5.23 -23.06
C GLY A 176 -2.63 -4.84 -21.67
N ASN A 177 -3.32 -3.93 -20.97
CA ASN A 177 -3.06 -3.57 -19.59
C ASN A 177 -3.22 -4.78 -18.67
N LEU A 178 -4.39 -5.43 -18.68
CA LEU A 178 -4.67 -6.57 -17.81
C LEU A 178 -3.68 -7.72 -18.02
N LYS A 179 -3.29 -8.00 -19.27
CA LYS A 179 -2.26 -9.00 -19.58
C LYS A 179 -0.91 -8.69 -18.92
N ARG A 180 -0.53 -7.40 -18.80
CA ARG A 180 0.74 -6.98 -18.18
C ARG A 180 0.63 -6.88 -16.66
N MET A 181 -0.53 -6.52 -16.15
CA MET A 181 -0.77 -6.37 -14.70
C MET A 181 -1.07 -7.70 -13.99
N LEU A 182 -1.49 -8.75 -14.71
CA LEU A 182 -1.94 -10.01 -14.11
C LEU A 182 -0.82 -10.71 -13.33
N MET A 183 0.38 -10.89 -13.91
CA MET A 183 1.49 -11.55 -13.20
C MET A 183 1.96 -10.76 -11.98
N PRO A 184 2.22 -9.43 -12.06
CA PRO A 184 2.53 -8.62 -10.88
C PRO A 184 1.45 -8.70 -9.80
N ALA A 185 0.16 -8.63 -10.19
CA ALA A 185 -0.96 -8.73 -9.26
C ALA A 185 -1.06 -10.11 -8.60
N LEU A 186 -0.75 -11.20 -9.32
CA LEU A 186 -0.67 -12.54 -8.75
C LEU A 186 0.46 -12.67 -7.74
N VAL A 187 1.64 -12.11 -8.03
CA VAL A 187 2.80 -12.12 -7.11
C VAL A 187 2.45 -11.48 -5.77
N LEU A 188 1.94 -10.26 -5.80
CA LEU A 188 1.58 -9.55 -4.57
C LEU A 188 0.32 -10.16 -3.92
N GLY A 189 -0.68 -10.50 -4.74
CA GLY A 189 -1.97 -10.99 -4.27
C GLY A 189 -1.87 -12.36 -3.59
N THR A 190 -1.02 -13.27 -4.05
CA THR A 190 -0.85 -14.59 -3.41
C THR A 190 -0.19 -14.51 -2.04
N GLY A 191 0.83 -13.64 -1.88
CA GLY A 191 1.42 -13.38 -0.57
C GLY A 191 0.40 -12.83 0.42
N LEU A 192 -0.43 -11.88 -0.02
CA LEU A 192 -1.52 -11.32 0.79
C LEU A 192 -2.62 -12.35 1.07
N ALA A 193 -2.98 -13.18 0.09
CA ALA A 193 -3.99 -14.21 0.23
C ALA A 193 -3.66 -15.17 1.36
N ALA A 194 -2.39 -15.51 1.53
CA ALA A 194 -1.92 -16.39 2.57
C ALA A 194 -2.20 -15.86 3.99
N VAL A 195 -2.00 -14.57 4.21
CA VAL A 195 -2.30 -13.90 5.50
C VAL A 195 -3.81 -13.80 5.70
N LEU A 196 -4.53 -13.31 4.69
CA LEU A 196 -5.98 -13.11 4.74
C LEU A 196 -6.75 -14.41 4.92
N MET A 197 -6.29 -15.52 4.31
CA MET A 197 -6.92 -16.83 4.44
C MET A 197 -6.90 -17.31 5.89
N ARG A 198 -5.76 -17.21 6.58
CA ARG A 198 -5.65 -17.58 7.99
C ARG A 198 -6.57 -16.72 8.86
N GLN A 199 -6.63 -15.42 8.58
CA GLN A 199 -7.50 -14.52 9.32
C GLN A 199 -8.97 -14.81 9.07
N THR A 200 -9.36 -15.05 7.80
CA THR A 200 -10.71 -15.44 7.44
C THR A 200 -11.10 -16.75 8.13
N ARG A 201 -10.22 -17.75 8.11
CA ARG A 201 -10.45 -19.03 8.78
C ARG A 201 -10.69 -18.83 10.29
N ASN A 202 -9.84 -18.09 10.97
CA ASN A 202 -9.94 -17.89 12.42
C ASN A 202 -11.22 -17.12 12.78
N ALA A 203 -11.52 -16.03 12.09
CA ALA A 203 -12.75 -15.27 12.29
C ALA A 203 -14.01 -16.10 12.02
N MET A 204 -13.98 -16.93 10.97
CA MET A 204 -15.10 -17.82 10.66
C MET A 204 -15.30 -18.93 11.70
N ILE A 205 -14.22 -19.51 12.26
CA ILE A 205 -14.32 -20.51 13.35
C ILE A 205 -15.00 -19.89 14.57
N GLU A 206 -14.60 -18.69 14.96
CA GLU A 206 -15.17 -17.96 16.09
C GLU A 206 -16.68 -17.72 15.88
N VAL A 207 -17.01 -17.15 14.73
CA VAL A 207 -18.40 -16.82 14.37
C VAL A 207 -19.29 -18.07 14.25
N LEU A 208 -18.78 -19.16 13.68
CA LEU A 208 -19.54 -20.42 13.53
C LEU A 208 -19.85 -21.10 14.86
N SER A 209 -19.14 -20.75 15.93
CA SER A 209 -19.39 -21.23 17.30
C SER A 209 -20.38 -20.34 18.09
N ALA A 210 -20.76 -19.17 17.57
CA ALA A 210 -21.62 -18.23 18.26
C ALA A 210 -23.08 -18.72 18.38
N ASP A 211 -23.78 -18.31 19.45
CA ASP A 211 -25.14 -18.79 19.77
C ASP A 211 -26.18 -18.46 18.73
N TYR A 212 -26.08 -17.29 18.06
CA TYR A 212 -27.00 -16.94 16.99
C TYR A 212 -26.87 -17.86 15.76
N VAL A 213 -25.67 -18.41 15.52
CA VAL A 213 -25.43 -19.40 14.45
C VAL A 213 -26.02 -20.76 14.86
N ARG A 214 -25.89 -21.14 16.15
CA ARG A 214 -26.56 -22.32 16.70
C ARG A 214 -28.08 -22.23 16.54
N THR A 215 -28.66 -21.08 16.87
CA THR A 215 -30.09 -20.81 16.71
C THR A 215 -30.53 -20.92 15.25
N ALA A 216 -29.73 -20.39 14.30
CA ALA A 216 -30.01 -20.50 12.88
C ALA A 216 -30.06 -21.98 12.40
N ARG A 217 -29.11 -22.80 12.88
CA ARG A 217 -29.09 -24.24 12.61
C ARG A 217 -30.31 -24.96 13.25
N ALA A 218 -30.67 -24.64 14.49
CA ALA A 218 -31.82 -25.20 15.19
C ALA A 218 -33.14 -24.91 14.48
N LYS A 219 -33.22 -23.77 13.77
CA LYS A 219 -34.39 -23.41 12.88
C LYS A 219 -34.38 -24.17 11.56
N GLY A 220 -33.49 -25.13 11.31
CA GLY A 220 -33.47 -25.95 10.11
C GLY A 220 -32.92 -25.26 8.86
N LEU A 221 -32.19 -24.13 9.00
CA LEU A 221 -31.62 -23.46 7.85
C LEU A 221 -30.47 -24.31 7.23
N ALA A 222 -30.48 -24.41 5.91
CA ALA A 222 -29.41 -25.10 5.17
C ALA A 222 -28.03 -24.56 5.53
N GLN A 223 -27.05 -25.43 5.68
CA GLN A 223 -25.66 -25.06 6.09
C GLN A 223 -25.06 -23.95 5.21
N ARG A 224 -25.32 -23.95 3.90
CA ARG A 224 -24.88 -22.89 2.99
C ARG A 224 -25.47 -21.52 3.36
N ALA A 225 -26.75 -21.46 3.70
CA ALA A 225 -27.42 -20.24 4.13
C ALA A 225 -26.86 -19.74 5.47
N VAL A 226 -26.62 -20.65 6.43
CA VAL A 226 -25.98 -20.33 7.71
C VAL A 226 -24.58 -19.72 7.50
N VAL A 227 -23.75 -20.34 6.66
CA VAL A 227 -22.38 -19.87 6.39
C VAL A 227 -22.40 -18.52 5.67
N VAL A 228 -23.09 -18.41 4.53
CA VAL A 228 -23.00 -17.23 3.66
C VAL A 228 -23.79 -16.04 4.24
N ARG A 229 -25.00 -16.27 4.76
CA ARG A 229 -25.91 -15.19 5.15
C ARG A 229 -25.73 -14.78 6.62
N HIS A 230 -25.38 -15.70 7.50
CA HIS A 230 -25.28 -15.44 8.94
C HIS A 230 -23.87 -15.36 9.47
N ALA A 231 -22.96 -16.24 9.04
CA ALA A 231 -21.60 -16.27 9.56
C ALA A 231 -20.64 -15.34 8.79
N LEU A 232 -20.62 -15.40 7.46
CA LEU A 232 -19.64 -14.68 6.63
C LEU A 232 -19.70 -13.16 6.85
N ARG A 233 -20.89 -12.58 6.95
CA ARG A 233 -21.07 -11.15 7.17
C ARG A 233 -20.32 -10.64 8.41
N ASN A 234 -20.38 -11.37 9.50
CA ASN A 234 -19.71 -11.02 10.75
C ASN A 234 -18.24 -11.46 10.75
N GLY A 235 -17.92 -12.60 10.13
CA GLY A 235 -16.57 -13.11 10.00
C GLY A 235 -15.66 -12.27 9.09
N LEU A 236 -16.24 -11.48 8.17
CA LEU A 236 -15.47 -10.57 7.30
C LEU A 236 -15.06 -9.25 7.97
N ILE A 237 -15.64 -8.87 9.11
CA ILE A 237 -15.30 -7.61 9.77
C ILE A 237 -13.79 -7.49 10.06
N PRO A 238 -13.12 -8.46 10.71
CA PRO A 238 -11.68 -8.41 10.91
C PRO A 238 -10.87 -8.48 9.60
N VAL A 239 -11.43 -9.16 8.58
CA VAL A 239 -10.76 -9.32 7.27
C VAL A 239 -10.70 -8.00 6.52
N VAL A 240 -11.79 -7.23 6.50
CA VAL A 240 -11.85 -5.89 5.88
C VAL A 240 -10.83 -4.95 6.53
N THR A 241 -10.62 -5.07 7.82
CA THR A 241 -9.58 -4.34 8.53
C THR A 241 -8.19 -4.60 7.99
N ILE A 242 -7.86 -5.89 7.94
CA ILE A 242 -6.53 -6.29 7.47
C ILE A 242 -6.35 -5.90 6.01
N LEU A 243 -7.40 -6.01 5.18
CA LEU A 243 -7.35 -5.52 3.80
C LEU A 243 -6.98 -4.04 3.72
N GLY A 244 -7.57 -3.20 4.56
CA GLY A 244 -7.24 -1.78 4.59
C GLY A 244 -5.78 -1.52 5.01
N LEU A 245 -5.29 -2.19 6.06
CA LEU A 245 -3.89 -2.08 6.48
C LEU A 245 -2.93 -2.57 5.39
N GLN A 246 -3.27 -3.65 4.70
CA GLN A 246 -2.48 -4.21 3.60
C GLN A 246 -2.48 -3.29 2.37
N MET A 247 -3.57 -2.60 2.10
CA MET A 247 -3.62 -1.58 1.04
C MET A 247 -2.57 -0.49 1.28
N GLY A 248 -2.50 0.02 2.51
CA GLY A 248 -1.47 0.99 2.89
C GLY A 248 -0.05 0.44 2.74
N ALA A 249 0.19 -0.80 3.17
CA ALA A 249 1.49 -1.45 3.05
C ALA A 249 1.90 -1.67 1.57
N LEU A 250 0.96 -2.00 0.70
CA LEU A 250 1.22 -2.20 -0.74
C LEU A 250 1.62 -0.90 -1.45
N MET A 251 1.09 0.25 -1.03
CA MET A 251 1.49 1.54 -1.59
C MET A 251 2.99 1.83 -1.41
N GLY A 252 3.59 1.32 -0.30
CA GLY A 252 5.03 1.39 -0.07
C GLY A 252 5.81 0.14 -0.48
N GLY A 253 5.16 -1.02 -0.58
CA GLY A 253 5.78 -2.34 -0.72
C GLY A 253 5.80 -2.94 -2.13
N ALA A 254 5.13 -2.33 -3.11
CA ALA A 254 5.11 -2.82 -4.48
C ALA A 254 6.42 -2.60 -5.26
N VAL A 255 7.39 -1.89 -4.66
CA VAL A 255 8.65 -1.43 -5.28
C VAL A 255 9.39 -2.56 -6.01
N VAL A 256 9.63 -3.68 -5.32
CA VAL A 256 10.38 -4.81 -5.89
C VAL A 256 9.62 -5.43 -7.07
N THR A 257 8.31 -5.56 -6.97
CA THR A 257 7.48 -6.09 -8.05
C THR A 257 7.46 -5.16 -9.25
N GLU A 258 7.34 -3.83 -9.03
CA GLU A 258 7.42 -2.83 -10.08
C GLU A 258 8.79 -2.85 -10.81
N GLN A 259 9.88 -3.09 -10.09
CA GLN A 259 11.22 -3.24 -10.68
C GLN A 259 11.32 -4.50 -11.57
N ILE A 260 10.85 -5.66 -11.06
CA ILE A 260 10.93 -6.94 -11.78
C ILE A 260 10.12 -6.90 -13.07
N PHE A 261 8.90 -6.38 -13.01
CA PHE A 261 7.99 -6.31 -14.16
C PHE A 261 8.15 -5.03 -14.99
N VAL A 262 9.13 -4.18 -14.65
CA VAL A 262 9.43 -2.90 -15.34
C VAL A 262 8.17 -2.00 -15.44
N LEU A 263 7.37 -1.98 -14.38
CA LEU A 263 6.22 -1.10 -14.30
C LEU A 263 6.70 0.32 -13.96
N PRO A 264 6.25 1.35 -14.69
CA PRO A 264 6.66 2.73 -14.40
C PRO A 264 5.85 3.32 -13.23
N GLY A 265 5.81 2.60 -12.10
CA GLY A 265 5.03 2.94 -10.92
C GLY A 265 5.76 3.89 -9.97
N PHE A 266 5.07 4.17 -8.88
CA PHE A 266 5.51 5.09 -7.84
C PHE A 266 6.66 4.53 -6.99
N GLY A 267 6.65 3.22 -6.71
CA GLY A 267 7.72 2.54 -6.01
C GLY A 267 9.03 2.51 -6.81
N ARG A 268 8.94 2.36 -8.13
CA ARG A 268 10.11 2.46 -9.00
C ARG A 268 10.67 3.87 -9.03
N LEU A 269 9.81 4.89 -9.03
CA LEU A 269 10.23 6.29 -9.00
C LEU A 269 11.10 6.61 -7.79
N ILE A 270 10.75 6.11 -6.58
CA ILE A 270 11.56 6.37 -5.39
C ILE A 270 12.93 5.70 -5.47
N VAL A 271 13.00 4.48 -5.97
CA VAL A 271 14.28 3.77 -6.14
C VAL A 271 15.20 4.53 -7.10
N GLU A 272 14.69 4.92 -8.25
CA GLU A 272 15.43 5.71 -9.24
C GLU A 272 15.91 7.04 -8.62
N ALA A 273 15.04 7.74 -7.89
CA ALA A 273 15.38 9.00 -7.24
C ALA A 273 16.47 8.87 -6.16
N VAL A 274 16.45 7.78 -5.37
CA VAL A 274 17.47 7.51 -4.36
C VAL A 274 18.83 7.25 -5.02
N PHE A 275 18.89 6.38 -6.04
CA PHE A 275 20.13 6.06 -6.72
C PHE A 275 20.72 7.25 -7.48
N THR A 276 19.87 8.12 -8.00
CA THR A 276 20.29 9.34 -8.72
C THR A 276 20.47 10.55 -7.82
N ARG A 277 20.23 10.40 -6.50
CA ARG A 277 20.28 11.50 -5.51
C ARG A 277 19.37 12.68 -5.85
N ASP A 278 18.21 12.39 -6.43
CA ASP A 278 17.22 13.40 -6.76
C ASP A 278 16.40 13.75 -5.52
N TYR A 279 16.96 14.63 -4.69
CA TYR A 279 16.44 14.96 -3.36
C TYR A 279 14.99 15.46 -3.36
N PRO A 280 14.56 16.39 -4.26
CA PRO A 280 13.18 16.82 -4.29
C PRO A 280 12.23 15.68 -4.59
N VAL A 281 12.58 14.78 -5.52
CA VAL A 281 11.76 13.60 -5.85
C VAL A 281 11.68 12.66 -4.66
N VAL A 282 12.79 12.36 -3.97
CA VAL A 282 12.79 11.51 -2.77
C VAL A 282 11.88 12.10 -1.69
N GLN A 283 12.03 13.40 -1.40
CA GLN A 283 11.21 14.08 -0.38
C GLN A 283 9.73 14.07 -0.73
N GLY A 284 9.37 14.42 -1.96
CA GLY A 284 7.99 14.44 -2.42
C GLY A 284 7.35 13.05 -2.41
N VAL A 285 8.05 12.04 -2.95
CA VAL A 285 7.55 10.66 -3.01
C VAL A 285 7.34 10.07 -1.62
N VAL A 286 8.31 10.22 -0.70
CA VAL A 286 8.18 9.68 0.67
C VAL A 286 7.04 10.37 1.42
N LEU A 287 6.92 11.69 1.30
CA LEU A 287 5.84 12.44 1.95
C LEU A 287 4.47 12.02 1.42
N ILE A 288 4.33 11.85 0.12
CA ILE A 288 3.08 11.40 -0.51
C ILE A 288 2.76 9.95 -0.14
N THR A 289 3.76 9.05 -0.08
CA THR A 289 3.58 7.68 0.41
C THR A 289 3.03 7.68 1.83
N ALA A 290 3.64 8.46 2.71
CA ALA A 290 3.19 8.59 4.09
C ALA A 290 1.79 9.18 4.20
N SER A 291 1.49 10.21 3.41
CA SER A 291 0.15 10.83 3.35
C SER A 291 -0.91 9.85 2.85
N SER A 292 -0.58 9.06 1.83
CA SER A 292 -1.46 8.01 1.30
C SER A 292 -1.71 6.92 2.35
N TYR A 293 -0.69 6.48 3.07
CA TYR A 293 -0.82 5.51 4.16
C TYR A 293 -1.70 6.02 5.28
N VAL A 294 -1.49 7.27 5.73
CA VAL A 294 -2.30 7.92 6.75
C VAL A 294 -3.76 8.07 6.30
N LEU A 295 -3.99 8.47 5.04
CA LEU A 295 -5.33 8.59 4.47
C LEU A 295 -6.05 7.24 4.42
N ILE A 296 -5.37 6.19 3.95
CA ILE A 296 -5.93 4.84 3.90
C ILE A 296 -6.30 4.36 5.30
N ASN A 297 -5.42 4.53 6.29
CA ASN A 297 -5.71 4.17 7.67
C ASN A 297 -6.91 4.94 8.22
N LEU A 298 -7.02 6.23 7.92
CA LEU A 298 -8.19 7.03 8.31
C LEU A 298 -9.47 6.50 7.67
N LEU A 299 -9.45 6.14 6.39
CA LEU A 299 -10.59 5.54 5.69
C LEU A 299 -10.99 4.18 6.29
N VAL A 300 -10.01 3.36 6.67
CA VAL A 300 -10.24 2.09 7.37
C VAL A 300 -10.90 2.32 8.73
N ASP A 301 -10.40 3.27 9.52
CA ASP A 301 -10.97 3.62 10.81
C ASP A 301 -12.41 4.15 10.69
N LEU A 302 -12.69 4.95 9.65
CA LEU A 302 -14.05 5.40 9.33
C LEU A 302 -14.95 4.23 8.96
N SER A 303 -14.45 3.29 8.16
CA SER A 303 -15.19 2.08 7.77
C SER A 303 -15.58 1.25 9.00
N TYR A 304 -14.72 1.17 10.02
CA TYR A 304 -15.05 0.54 11.29
C TYR A 304 -16.23 1.18 12.00
N SER A 305 -16.26 2.51 12.05
CA SER A 305 -17.33 3.23 12.72
C SER A 305 -18.70 3.00 12.07
N VAL A 306 -18.70 2.66 10.77
CA VAL A 306 -19.91 2.33 9.98
C VAL A 306 -20.27 0.86 10.13
N LEU A 307 -19.29 -0.06 10.06
CA LEU A 307 -19.52 -1.50 10.10
C LEU A 307 -19.84 -2.05 11.48
N ASN A 308 -19.32 -1.43 12.55
CA ASN A 308 -19.54 -1.87 13.92
C ASN A 308 -20.04 -0.75 14.84
N PRO A 309 -21.35 -0.46 14.87
CA PRO A 309 -21.92 0.61 15.69
C PRO A 309 -21.74 0.40 17.21
N ARG A 310 -21.34 -0.79 17.67
CA ARG A 310 -21.10 -1.07 19.10
C ARG A 310 -19.82 -0.40 19.62
N ILE A 311 -18.86 -0.05 18.77
CA ILE A 311 -17.66 0.71 19.16
C ILE A 311 -18.02 2.16 19.51
N ARG A 312 -19.15 2.67 19.00
CA ARG A 312 -19.70 3.99 19.34
C ARG A 312 -20.05 4.16 20.82
N ILE A 313 -20.33 3.08 21.53
CA ILE A 313 -20.89 3.12 22.90
C ILE A 313 -19.77 2.99 23.96
N ARG A 314 -18.67 2.33 23.67
CA ARG A 314 -17.56 2.15 24.63
C ARG A 314 -16.68 3.41 24.82
N GLY A 315 -16.52 4.24 23.80
CA GLY A 315 -15.78 5.51 23.94
C GLY A 315 -16.48 6.57 24.78
N ALA A 316 -17.77 6.37 25.11
CA ALA A 316 -18.52 7.27 25.98
C ALA A 316 -18.54 6.79 27.46
N ALA A 317 -18.11 5.57 27.75
CA ALA A 317 -18.15 4.99 29.09
C ALA A 317 -16.81 5.05 29.84
N ASP A 318 -15.67 5.25 29.15
CA ASP A 318 -14.34 5.32 29.75
C ASP A 318 -13.86 6.78 29.99
N GLY A 319 -14.76 7.75 29.88
CA GLY A 319 -14.53 9.19 30.11
C GLY A 319 -15.36 9.80 31.23
N GLY A 320 -15.80 8.99 32.20
CA GLY A 320 -16.49 9.42 33.40
C GLY A 320 -15.68 9.12 34.65
#